data_1ffcb6bf831a909b6f219158505ecd95
#
_entry.id   1ffcb6bf831a909b6f219158505ecd95
#
_cell.length_a   1.000
_cell.length_b   1.000
_cell.length_c   1.000
_cell.angle_alpha   90.00
_cell.angle_beta   90.00
_cell.angle_gamma   90.00
#
_symmetry.space_group_name_H-M   'P 1'
#
loop_
_entity.id
_entity.type
_entity.pdbx_description
1 polymer ?
#
loop_
_entity_poly.entity_id
_entity_poly.type
_entity_poly.pdbx_seq_one_letter_code
_entity_poly.pdbx_strand_id
1 'polypeptide(L)'
;QTDYELAFNSATLDYVEMYNASSVIANKTEFTISGWVNPQMDASHSGFFGFRNNSDADFFLLQLQNSTNVEARFRNSAGVNFDVVANSILDIGQWQHLAFTYDGSYIKLYKNGSMVDSAAANGTITNVSQSFKIGSLDYQTSSFPMQGSTDEVRLWDAALSESTINSWMCTTIDLTHPNYNNLMGYWRLNDGNGNVVSDNSPSNLNGTLVSANWSYSTSCFGSPLLTYVPDDNFESYLEANGMGDGIALNDYVYTSAIDTATILSVSNQSISDLTGVEDMVSLEILYCNYNQLSSLDISNNLNLVTIYCHGNLITTLDISGLQLITDLYCNNNQITSLDISNLSGLKFFSCLDNQLTSLDVSNNDSLIDLNCSSNLINSLSLTNNTILFSLQCYNNLLTSLDVRNGNNQNINEFKTAFNPQLYCIDVDDDVWSTSIWTSGWGNIDAQHYFSNNCSATDIQEHTTNKELLKVTDLLGRETKQ
;
A
#
# COMPACT_ATOMS: atom_id res chain seq x y z
N GLN A 1 -2.63 20.09 9.62
CA GLN A 1 -3.74 21.01 9.40
C GLN A 1 -4.74 20.75 10.52
N THR A 2 -5.15 21.79 11.23
CA THR A 2 -6.13 21.65 12.33
C THR A 2 -7.46 21.25 11.72
N ASP A 3 -8.00 20.13 12.17
CA ASP A 3 -9.29 19.61 11.73
C ASP A 3 -10.41 20.17 12.62
N TYR A 4 -11.56 20.52 12.03
CA TYR A 4 -12.68 21.08 12.74
C TYR A 4 -13.92 20.21 12.51
N GLU A 5 -14.90 20.38 13.38
CA GLU A 5 -16.24 19.77 13.31
C GLU A 5 -17.29 20.84 13.61
N LEU A 6 -18.54 20.55 13.29
CA LEU A 6 -19.65 21.36 13.77
C LEU A 6 -20.35 20.72 14.96
N ALA A 7 -20.41 21.46 16.06
CA ALA A 7 -21.18 21.12 17.25
C ALA A 7 -22.54 21.79 17.21
N PHE A 8 -23.59 20.99 17.35
CA PHE A 8 -25.00 21.39 17.28
C PHE A 8 -25.65 21.29 18.64
N ASN A 9 -26.52 22.28 18.94
CA ASN A 9 -27.31 22.31 20.15
C ASN A 9 -28.80 22.34 19.80
N SER A 10 -29.53 21.34 20.25
CA SER A 10 -30.97 21.20 19.97
C SER A 10 -31.82 22.35 20.51
N ALA A 11 -31.35 23.05 21.55
CA ALA A 11 -32.07 24.18 22.13
C ALA A 11 -31.99 25.47 21.30
N THR A 12 -30.95 25.62 20.45
CA THR A 12 -30.69 26.83 19.62
C THR A 12 -31.09 26.65 18.17
N LEU A 13 -31.60 25.45 17.80
CA LEU A 13 -32.01 25.11 16.43
C LEU A 13 -30.84 25.27 15.42
N ASP A 14 -29.69 24.74 15.78
CA ASP A 14 -28.48 24.82 14.97
C ASP A 14 -28.56 23.90 13.74
N TYR A 15 -28.11 24.39 12.58
CA TYR A 15 -28.03 23.58 11.35
C TYR A 15 -27.13 24.24 10.28
N VAL A 16 -26.78 23.43 9.28
CA VAL A 16 -26.27 23.90 7.98
C VAL A 16 -27.31 23.64 6.91
N GLU A 17 -27.51 24.57 5.99
CA GLU A 17 -28.48 24.44 4.91
C GLU A 17 -27.88 24.71 3.55
N MET A 18 -28.04 23.75 2.62
CA MET A 18 -27.63 23.81 1.24
C MET A 18 -28.86 23.99 0.34
N TYR A 19 -29.24 25.24 0.08
CA TYR A 19 -30.49 25.61 -0.60
C TYR A 19 -30.64 25.01 -2.01
N ASN A 20 -29.55 24.80 -2.74
CA ASN A 20 -29.58 24.33 -4.14
C ASN A 20 -29.30 22.84 -4.29
N ALA A 21 -29.11 22.08 -3.22
CA ALA A 21 -28.74 20.66 -3.28
C ALA A 21 -29.79 19.79 -3.93
N SER A 22 -31.08 20.17 -3.89
CA SER A 22 -32.17 19.45 -4.57
C SER A 22 -31.95 19.34 -6.09
N SER A 23 -31.27 20.28 -6.71
CA SER A 23 -31.05 20.31 -8.16
C SER A 23 -30.06 19.24 -8.64
N VAL A 24 -29.12 18.79 -7.83
CA VAL A 24 -28.11 17.80 -8.21
C VAL A 24 -28.58 16.37 -8.00
N ILE A 25 -29.56 16.14 -7.11
CA ILE A 25 -30.09 14.82 -6.83
C ILE A 25 -31.41 14.52 -7.58
N ALA A 26 -32.08 15.51 -8.10
CA ALA A 26 -33.32 15.32 -8.87
C ALA A 26 -33.10 14.44 -10.09
N ASN A 27 -34.07 13.55 -10.36
CA ASN A 27 -34.06 12.55 -11.45
C ASN A 27 -32.97 11.47 -11.32
N LYS A 28 -32.36 11.31 -10.16
CA LYS A 28 -31.45 10.20 -9.89
C LYS A 28 -32.23 8.95 -9.48
N THR A 29 -31.63 7.78 -9.71
CA THR A 29 -32.22 6.47 -9.43
C THR A 29 -31.56 5.78 -8.25
N GLU A 30 -30.45 6.33 -7.81
CA GLU A 30 -29.62 5.81 -6.73
C GLU A 30 -29.10 6.97 -5.88
N PHE A 31 -28.73 6.71 -4.65
CA PHE A 31 -28.02 7.67 -3.81
C PHE A 31 -27.20 6.98 -2.72
N THR A 32 -26.25 7.76 -2.21
CA THR A 32 -25.62 7.53 -0.89
C THR A 32 -25.55 8.86 -0.14
N ILE A 33 -25.93 8.87 1.14
CA ILE A 33 -25.59 9.91 2.09
C ILE A 33 -24.75 9.29 3.21
N SER A 34 -23.71 9.96 3.65
CA SER A 34 -22.89 9.48 4.76
C SER A 34 -22.23 10.64 5.51
N GLY A 35 -21.78 10.36 6.73
CA GLY A 35 -21.05 11.31 7.54
C GLY A 35 -20.71 10.74 8.90
N TRP A 36 -19.81 11.41 9.59
CA TRP A 36 -19.48 11.13 10.98
C TRP A 36 -20.43 11.86 11.92
N VAL A 37 -20.89 11.18 12.95
CA VAL A 37 -21.76 11.72 13.98
C VAL A 37 -21.25 11.34 15.36
N ASN A 38 -21.29 12.29 16.30
CA ASN A 38 -21.09 12.06 17.73
C ASN A 38 -22.38 12.47 18.45
N PRO A 39 -23.40 11.58 18.50
CA PRO A 39 -24.72 11.93 19.02
C PRO A 39 -24.70 12.01 20.53
N GLN A 40 -25.49 12.93 21.06
CA GLN A 40 -25.85 12.98 22.47
C GLN A 40 -27.31 12.50 22.64
N MET A 41 -27.67 12.09 23.85
CA MET A 41 -29.05 11.72 24.13
C MET A 41 -29.93 12.97 24.12
N ASP A 42 -31.03 12.93 23.37
CA ASP A 42 -32.00 14.03 23.30
C ASP A 42 -33.40 13.53 23.65
N ALA A 43 -34.16 14.40 24.28
CA ALA A 43 -35.58 14.17 24.60
C ALA A 43 -36.49 14.27 23.37
N SER A 44 -36.00 14.74 22.25
CA SER A 44 -36.65 14.83 20.93
C SER A 44 -35.98 13.93 19.92
N HIS A 45 -36.49 13.86 18.70
CA HIS A 45 -35.76 13.28 17.57
C HIS A 45 -34.60 14.19 17.20
N SER A 46 -33.44 13.63 16.79
CA SER A 46 -32.27 14.35 16.34
C SER A 46 -31.97 14.06 14.87
N GLY A 47 -32.13 15.07 14.00
CA GLY A 47 -31.87 14.92 12.57
C GLY A 47 -30.37 15.08 12.27
N PHE A 48 -29.74 14.05 11.74
CA PHE A 48 -28.32 14.10 11.40
C PHE A 48 -28.10 14.86 10.10
N PHE A 49 -28.50 14.29 8.98
CA PHE A 49 -28.41 14.92 7.66
C PHE A 49 -29.36 14.28 6.64
N GLY A 50 -29.69 15.04 5.61
CA GLY A 50 -30.53 14.57 4.51
C GLY A 50 -31.52 15.61 3.99
N PHE A 51 -32.40 15.16 3.09
CA PHE A 51 -33.57 15.87 2.63
C PHE A 51 -34.80 15.33 3.34
N ARG A 52 -35.58 16.18 4.00
CA ARG A 52 -36.81 15.74 4.63
C ARG A 52 -37.97 16.64 4.27
N ASN A 53 -39.04 16.00 3.76
CA ASN A 53 -40.25 16.64 3.31
C ASN A 53 -41.47 15.71 3.56
N ASN A 54 -42.67 16.19 3.49
CA ASN A 54 -43.90 15.42 3.59
C ASN A 54 -44.69 15.28 2.29
N SER A 55 -44.23 15.84 1.19
CA SER A 55 -44.95 15.88 -0.09
C SER A 55 -44.16 15.35 -1.29
N ASP A 56 -42.83 15.46 -1.28
CA ASP A 56 -41.96 15.08 -2.38
C ASP A 56 -41.04 13.90 -2.00
N ALA A 57 -40.14 13.50 -2.88
CA ALA A 57 -39.10 12.54 -2.56
C ALA A 57 -38.20 13.09 -1.44
N ASP A 58 -37.90 12.28 -0.47
CA ASP A 58 -36.97 12.58 0.59
C ASP A 58 -36.10 11.36 0.97
N PHE A 59 -34.95 11.61 1.58
CA PHE A 59 -34.12 10.59 2.19
C PHE A 59 -33.22 11.23 3.28
N PHE A 60 -33.15 10.55 4.42
CA PHE A 60 -32.44 11.14 5.60
C PHE A 60 -32.03 10.06 6.62
N LEU A 61 -31.16 10.50 7.54
CA LEU A 61 -30.78 9.78 8.76
C LEU A 61 -31.20 10.58 10.00
N LEU A 62 -31.77 9.90 10.98
CA LEU A 62 -32.37 10.50 12.15
C LEU A 62 -32.22 9.57 13.38
N GLN A 63 -31.83 10.11 14.55
CA GLN A 63 -31.95 9.43 15.84
C GLN A 63 -33.37 9.55 16.35
N LEU A 64 -33.94 8.42 16.77
CA LEU A 64 -35.27 8.42 17.38
C LEU A 64 -35.25 8.97 18.82
N GLN A 65 -36.36 9.58 19.22
CA GLN A 65 -36.55 10.22 20.53
C GLN A 65 -36.19 9.28 21.69
N ASN A 66 -35.40 9.79 22.66
CA ASN A 66 -35.01 9.09 23.89
C ASN A 66 -34.43 7.68 23.61
N SER A 67 -33.74 7.47 22.50
CA SER A 67 -33.23 6.16 22.15
C SER A 67 -31.88 6.23 21.41
N THR A 68 -31.23 5.07 21.27
CA THR A 68 -30.06 4.88 20.46
C THR A 68 -30.37 4.25 19.10
N ASN A 69 -31.63 4.34 18.69
CA ASN A 69 -32.13 3.81 17.42
C ASN A 69 -31.94 4.85 16.30
N VAL A 70 -31.65 4.38 15.10
CA VAL A 70 -31.57 5.20 13.91
C VAL A 70 -32.67 4.83 12.94
N GLU A 71 -33.42 5.84 12.48
CA GLU A 71 -34.31 5.73 11.33
C GLU A 71 -33.56 6.24 10.08
N ALA A 72 -33.48 5.38 9.05
CA ALA A 72 -33.11 5.74 7.70
C ALA A 72 -34.34 5.61 6.81
N ARG A 73 -34.81 6.71 6.23
CA ARG A 73 -36.01 6.74 5.39
C ARG A 73 -35.67 7.15 3.97
N PHE A 74 -36.24 6.43 3.03
CA PHE A 74 -36.40 6.86 1.65
C PHE A 74 -37.89 6.98 1.33
N ARG A 75 -38.30 8.15 0.83
CA ARG A 75 -39.61 8.37 0.25
C ARG A 75 -39.45 8.63 -1.25
N ASN A 76 -40.06 7.80 -2.07
CA ASN A 76 -39.98 7.95 -3.52
C ASN A 76 -40.92 9.08 -4.04
N SER A 77 -40.77 9.44 -5.29
CA SER A 77 -41.57 10.50 -5.95
C SER A 77 -43.05 10.18 -6.07
N ALA A 78 -43.48 8.93 -5.86
CA ALA A 78 -44.88 8.55 -5.76
C ALA A 78 -45.44 8.71 -4.31
N GLY A 79 -44.63 9.20 -3.38
CA GLY A 79 -45.01 9.41 -1.98
C GLY A 79 -44.99 8.14 -1.11
N VAL A 80 -44.40 7.05 -1.58
CA VAL A 80 -44.30 5.80 -0.81
C VAL A 80 -43.04 5.84 0.06
N ASN A 81 -43.22 5.56 1.36
CA ASN A 81 -42.11 5.49 2.32
C ASN A 81 -41.52 4.07 2.38
N PHE A 82 -40.22 4.01 2.48
CA PHE A 82 -39.42 2.82 2.78
C PHE A 82 -38.48 3.15 3.93
N ASP A 83 -38.63 2.42 5.03
CA ASP A 83 -37.93 2.71 6.26
C ASP A 83 -37.06 1.53 6.71
N VAL A 84 -35.90 1.84 7.25
CA VAL A 84 -35.07 0.97 8.04
C VAL A 84 -34.94 1.60 9.43
N VAL A 85 -35.26 0.85 10.47
CA VAL A 85 -35.14 1.27 11.88
C VAL A 85 -34.17 0.32 12.57
N ALA A 86 -32.91 0.70 12.65
CA ALA A 86 -31.92 -0.08 13.36
C ALA A 86 -31.95 0.25 14.86
N ASN A 87 -32.15 -0.78 15.67
CA ASN A 87 -32.33 -0.62 17.11
C ASN A 87 -31.00 -0.70 17.85
N SER A 88 -30.78 0.23 18.80
CA SER A 88 -29.66 0.23 19.74
C SER A 88 -28.29 0.26 19.05
N ILE A 89 -28.18 0.97 17.94
CA ILE A 89 -26.92 1.03 17.17
C ILE A 89 -26.03 2.23 17.53
N LEU A 90 -26.58 3.30 18.13
CA LEU A 90 -25.80 4.49 18.46
C LEU A 90 -25.04 4.32 19.78
N ASP A 91 -23.75 4.65 19.75
CA ASP A 91 -22.91 4.83 20.93
C ASP A 91 -22.92 6.31 21.29
N ILE A 92 -23.60 6.67 22.38
CA ILE A 92 -23.77 8.06 22.81
C ILE A 92 -22.44 8.64 23.28
N GLY A 93 -22.09 9.84 22.79
CA GLY A 93 -20.84 10.53 23.11
C GLY A 93 -19.61 9.95 22.42
N GLN A 94 -19.82 9.08 21.42
CA GLN A 94 -18.73 8.49 20.63
C GLN A 94 -18.93 8.80 19.14
N TRP A 95 -17.82 9.05 18.47
CA TRP A 95 -17.82 9.20 17.03
C TRP A 95 -18.11 7.89 16.32
N GLN A 96 -18.99 7.92 15.33
CA GLN A 96 -19.33 6.78 14.51
C GLN A 96 -19.76 7.25 13.12
N HIS A 97 -19.36 6.50 12.10
CA HIS A 97 -19.75 6.77 10.72
C HIS A 97 -21.09 6.12 10.42
N LEU A 98 -22.02 6.88 9.87
CA LEU A 98 -23.28 6.38 9.34
C LEU A 98 -23.35 6.60 7.83
N ALA A 99 -23.85 5.59 7.11
CA ALA A 99 -24.13 5.72 5.69
C ALA A 99 -25.48 5.08 5.35
N PHE A 100 -26.19 5.70 4.41
CA PHE A 100 -27.49 5.24 3.93
C PHE A 100 -27.49 5.25 2.41
N THR A 101 -27.77 4.10 1.78
CA THR A 101 -27.73 3.92 0.33
C THR A 101 -29.07 3.46 -0.21
N TYR A 102 -29.35 3.81 -1.47
CA TYR A 102 -30.44 3.24 -2.26
C TYR A 102 -29.89 2.85 -3.65
N ASP A 103 -30.09 1.58 -4.04
CA ASP A 103 -29.57 1.00 -5.29
C ASP A 103 -30.65 0.75 -6.36
N GLY A 104 -31.81 1.37 -6.23
CA GLY A 104 -32.97 1.15 -7.09
C GLY A 104 -33.87 -0.02 -6.68
N SER A 105 -33.39 -0.88 -5.78
CA SER A 105 -34.11 -2.09 -5.32
C SER A 105 -34.13 -2.25 -3.80
N TYR A 106 -33.08 -1.76 -3.15
CA TYR A 106 -32.92 -1.86 -1.69
C TYR A 106 -32.40 -0.54 -1.12
N ILE A 107 -32.88 -0.23 0.09
CA ILE A 107 -32.25 0.73 0.99
C ILE A 107 -31.42 -0.04 2.00
N LYS A 108 -30.21 0.48 2.34
CA LYS A 108 -29.27 -0.16 3.27
C LYS A 108 -28.69 0.88 4.20
N LEU A 109 -28.65 0.55 5.50
CA LEU A 109 -28.04 1.36 6.54
C LEU A 109 -26.74 0.72 7.01
N TYR A 110 -25.68 1.54 7.13
CA TYR A 110 -24.35 1.11 7.58
C TYR A 110 -23.91 1.90 8.81
N LYS A 111 -23.21 1.21 9.72
CA LYS A 111 -22.47 1.83 10.82
C LYS A 111 -21.00 1.39 10.75
N ASN A 112 -20.09 2.34 10.82
CA ASN A 112 -18.64 2.12 10.78
C ASN A 112 -18.23 1.16 9.63
N GLY A 113 -18.75 1.44 8.44
CA GLY A 113 -18.45 0.68 7.23
C GLY A 113 -19.19 -0.66 7.06
N SER A 114 -19.86 -1.17 8.10
CA SER A 114 -20.58 -2.45 8.08
C SER A 114 -22.10 -2.26 7.97
N MET A 115 -22.75 -3.06 7.12
CA MET A 115 -24.22 -3.03 6.98
C MET A 115 -24.90 -3.52 8.27
N VAL A 116 -25.81 -2.71 8.79
CA VAL A 116 -26.57 -3.01 10.03
C VAL A 116 -28.02 -3.41 9.76
N ASP A 117 -28.63 -2.90 8.68
CA ASP A 117 -29.98 -3.26 8.30
C ASP A 117 -30.28 -2.91 6.85
N SER A 118 -31.30 -3.52 6.24
CA SER A 118 -31.74 -3.25 4.89
C SER A 118 -33.22 -3.57 4.67
N ALA A 119 -33.86 -2.89 3.71
CA ALA A 119 -35.23 -3.17 3.30
C ALA A 119 -35.37 -3.05 1.76
N ALA A 120 -36.28 -3.82 1.18
CA ALA A 120 -36.64 -3.66 -0.23
C ALA A 120 -37.34 -2.32 -0.43
N ALA A 121 -36.94 -1.59 -1.48
CA ALA A 121 -37.47 -0.29 -1.86
C ALA A 121 -37.57 -0.20 -3.38
N ASN A 122 -38.37 0.75 -3.87
CA ASN A 122 -38.49 0.98 -5.32
C ASN A 122 -38.88 2.43 -5.61
N GLY A 123 -38.84 2.80 -6.90
CA GLY A 123 -39.24 4.11 -7.39
C GLY A 123 -38.05 5.03 -7.64
N THR A 124 -38.34 6.30 -7.89
CA THR A 124 -37.38 7.29 -8.38
C THR A 124 -37.37 8.53 -7.48
N ILE A 125 -36.32 9.34 -7.65
CA ILE A 125 -36.15 10.66 -7.01
C ILE A 125 -36.34 11.71 -8.10
N THR A 126 -37.59 11.95 -8.54
CA THR A 126 -37.83 12.90 -9.64
C THR A 126 -37.98 14.33 -9.17
N ASN A 127 -38.48 14.53 -7.96
CA ASN A 127 -38.67 15.84 -7.38
C ASN A 127 -38.26 15.86 -5.93
N VAL A 128 -37.23 16.66 -5.62
CA VAL A 128 -36.82 17.01 -4.27
C VAL A 128 -36.96 18.53 -4.17
N SER A 129 -37.88 19.04 -3.33
CA SER A 129 -38.16 20.46 -3.24
C SER A 129 -37.51 21.13 -2.03
N GLN A 130 -36.93 20.33 -1.11
CA GLN A 130 -36.29 20.85 0.09
C GLN A 130 -34.76 20.94 -0.08
N SER A 131 -34.17 21.83 0.71
CA SER A 131 -32.71 21.90 0.86
C SER A 131 -32.17 20.66 1.60
N PHE A 132 -30.91 20.31 1.32
CA PHE A 132 -30.18 19.38 2.14
C PHE A 132 -29.78 20.07 3.44
N LYS A 133 -29.99 19.42 4.58
CA LYS A 133 -29.61 19.96 5.89
C LYS A 133 -28.68 19.00 6.62
N ILE A 134 -27.81 19.60 7.46
CA ILE A 134 -26.94 18.93 8.41
C ILE A 134 -27.27 19.48 9.80
N GLY A 135 -27.41 18.61 10.80
CA GLY A 135 -27.67 19.01 12.20
C GLY A 135 -29.13 19.34 12.50
N SER A 136 -30.02 19.33 11.51
CA SER A 136 -31.46 19.43 11.72
C SER A 136 -32.23 18.90 10.50
N LEU A 137 -33.42 18.37 10.75
CA LEU A 137 -34.36 17.94 9.70
C LEU A 137 -35.74 18.53 10.02
N ASP A 138 -36.45 19.00 8.97
CA ASP A 138 -37.77 19.58 9.15
C ASP A 138 -38.86 18.61 8.71
N TYR A 139 -39.99 18.62 9.41
CA TYR A 139 -41.20 17.89 9.00
C TYR A 139 -42.45 18.71 9.34
N GLN A 140 -43.15 19.19 8.30
CA GLN A 140 -44.28 20.12 8.44
C GLN A 140 -43.85 21.43 9.14
N THR A 141 -44.34 21.67 10.35
CA THR A 141 -44.02 22.86 11.18
C THR A 141 -43.03 22.54 12.30
N SER A 142 -42.53 21.28 12.36
CA SER A 142 -41.60 20.83 13.41
C SER A 142 -40.20 20.70 12.85
N SER A 143 -39.23 21.11 13.62
CA SER A 143 -37.80 20.87 13.36
C SER A 143 -37.28 19.82 14.35
N PHE A 144 -36.34 19.03 13.91
CA PHE A 144 -35.65 17.97 14.67
C PHE A 144 -34.16 18.31 14.73
N PRO A 145 -33.77 19.28 15.56
CA PRO A 145 -32.37 19.67 15.70
C PRO A 145 -31.55 18.56 16.36
N MET A 146 -30.30 18.44 15.95
CA MET A 146 -29.35 17.52 16.54
C MET A 146 -28.80 18.05 17.87
N GLN A 147 -28.56 17.14 18.80
CA GLN A 147 -27.70 17.36 19.96
C GLN A 147 -26.44 16.51 19.78
N GLY A 148 -25.27 17.17 19.59
CA GLY A 148 -24.01 16.47 19.32
C GLY A 148 -23.19 17.12 18.21
N SER A 149 -22.25 16.39 17.65
CA SER A 149 -21.36 16.89 16.60
C SER A 149 -21.43 16.06 15.32
N THR A 150 -21.12 16.69 14.20
CA THR A 150 -21.06 16.05 12.86
C THR A 150 -19.83 16.50 12.11
N ASP A 151 -19.31 15.61 11.26
CA ASP A 151 -18.13 15.83 10.46
C ASP A 151 -18.20 15.04 9.12
N GLU A 152 -17.47 15.50 8.09
CA GLU A 152 -17.27 14.78 6.82
C GLU A 152 -18.58 14.29 6.14
N VAL A 153 -19.54 15.15 5.99
CA VAL A 153 -20.83 14.80 5.38
C VAL A 153 -20.72 14.77 3.86
N ARG A 154 -21.23 13.70 3.26
CA ARG A 154 -21.08 13.37 1.84
C ARG A 154 -22.41 12.97 1.21
N LEU A 155 -22.60 13.36 -0.05
CA LEU A 155 -23.78 13.04 -0.88
C LEU A 155 -23.30 12.54 -2.25
N TRP A 156 -23.79 11.37 -2.69
CA TRP A 156 -23.55 10.80 -4.02
C TRP A 156 -24.86 10.48 -4.77
N ASP A 157 -24.81 10.51 -6.09
CA ASP A 157 -25.86 9.99 -6.97
C ASP A 157 -25.59 8.53 -7.41
N ALA A 158 -24.96 7.75 -6.55
CA ALA A 158 -24.67 6.33 -6.72
C ALA A 158 -24.84 5.60 -5.39
N ALA A 159 -25.23 4.33 -5.44
CA ALA A 159 -25.22 3.45 -4.28
C ALA A 159 -23.81 2.89 -4.05
N LEU A 160 -23.09 3.41 -3.09
CA LEU A 160 -21.75 2.92 -2.74
C LEU A 160 -21.82 1.51 -2.16
N SER A 161 -20.83 0.67 -2.50
CA SER A 161 -20.67 -0.66 -1.91
C SER A 161 -20.19 -0.58 -0.46
N GLU A 162 -20.46 -1.62 0.32
CA GLU A 162 -19.97 -1.76 1.71
C GLU A 162 -18.45 -1.61 1.77
N SER A 163 -17.72 -2.27 0.86
CA SER A 163 -16.26 -2.16 0.78
C SER A 163 -15.79 -0.74 0.49
N THR A 164 -16.48 -0.02 -0.43
CA THR A 164 -16.16 1.38 -0.72
C THR A 164 -16.42 2.27 0.49
N ILE A 165 -17.55 2.10 1.17
CA ILE A 165 -17.88 2.87 2.38
C ILE A 165 -16.81 2.63 3.46
N ASN A 166 -16.46 1.37 3.71
CA ASN A 166 -15.48 0.99 4.72
C ASN A 166 -14.09 1.57 4.42
N SER A 167 -13.61 1.41 3.18
CA SER A 167 -12.26 1.89 2.79
C SER A 167 -12.13 3.42 2.77
N TRP A 168 -13.23 4.16 2.60
CA TRP A 168 -13.19 5.60 2.39
C TRP A 168 -13.84 6.43 3.50
N MET A 169 -14.41 5.81 4.53
CA MET A 169 -15.08 6.58 5.61
C MET A 169 -14.13 7.49 6.39
N CYS A 170 -12.84 7.12 6.53
CA CYS A 170 -11.81 7.91 7.21
C CYS A 170 -10.80 8.56 6.23
N THR A 171 -11.08 8.53 4.94
CA THR A 171 -10.17 9.08 3.91
C THR A 171 -10.80 10.29 3.24
N THR A 172 -10.02 11.35 3.06
CA THR A 172 -10.45 12.52 2.27
C THR A 172 -10.75 12.09 0.84
N ILE A 173 -11.92 12.49 0.33
CA ILE A 173 -12.33 12.14 -1.02
C ILE A 173 -11.57 12.98 -2.03
N ASP A 174 -10.90 12.31 -2.95
CA ASP A 174 -10.17 12.90 -4.07
C ASP A 174 -10.44 12.16 -5.38
N LEU A 175 -9.70 12.49 -6.43
CA LEU A 175 -9.85 11.91 -7.79
C LEU A 175 -9.60 10.40 -7.85
N THR A 176 -8.99 9.79 -6.84
CA THR A 176 -8.71 8.33 -6.79
C THR A 176 -9.90 7.53 -6.27
N HIS A 177 -10.90 8.22 -5.66
CA HIS A 177 -12.11 7.53 -5.20
C HIS A 177 -12.88 6.92 -6.40
N PRO A 178 -13.26 5.62 -6.36
CA PRO A 178 -13.87 4.94 -7.51
C PRO A 178 -15.17 5.58 -8.02
N ASN A 179 -15.90 6.27 -7.14
CA ASN A 179 -17.14 6.98 -7.46
C ASN A 179 -16.99 8.51 -7.41
N TYR A 180 -15.79 9.07 -7.60
CA TYR A 180 -15.57 10.52 -7.55
C TYR A 180 -16.51 11.31 -8.46
N ASN A 181 -16.78 10.81 -9.66
CA ASN A 181 -17.65 11.46 -10.63
C ASN A 181 -19.14 11.47 -10.20
N ASN A 182 -19.51 10.69 -9.20
CA ASN A 182 -20.85 10.64 -8.63
C ASN A 182 -20.97 11.48 -7.35
N LEU A 183 -19.91 12.14 -6.91
CA LEU A 183 -19.90 12.98 -5.71
C LEU A 183 -20.64 14.29 -5.97
N MET A 184 -21.79 14.46 -5.33
CA MET A 184 -22.70 15.60 -5.51
C MET A 184 -22.58 16.65 -4.42
N GLY A 185 -22.02 16.30 -3.29
CA GLY A 185 -21.74 17.20 -2.16
C GLY A 185 -20.74 16.58 -1.21
N TYR A 186 -19.79 17.40 -0.72
CA TYR A 186 -18.78 16.99 0.24
C TYR A 186 -18.44 18.14 1.19
N TRP A 187 -19.02 18.12 2.36
CA TRP A 187 -18.85 19.15 3.40
C TRP A 187 -17.96 18.58 4.48
N ARG A 188 -16.68 18.97 4.42
CA ARG A 188 -15.65 18.52 5.37
C ARG A 188 -15.82 19.13 6.75
N LEU A 189 -16.61 20.20 6.86
CA LEU A 189 -16.84 20.95 8.09
C LEU A 189 -15.55 21.51 8.73
N ASN A 190 -14.58 21.86 7.90
CA ASN A 190 -13.22 22.26 8.28
C ASN A 190 -12.94 23.76 8.11
N ASP A 191 -13.95 24.57 7.84
CA ASP A 191 -13.76 26.03 7.64
C ASP A 191 -13.31 26.75 8.92
N GLY A 192 -13.67 26.24 10.09
CA GLY A 192 -13.17 26.66 11.40
C GLY A 192 -13.65 28.03 11.88
N ASN A 193 -14.29 28.80 11.00
CA ASN A 193 -14.87 30.11 11.34
C ASN A 193 -15.87 30.59 10.26
N GLY A 194 -16.68 31.59 10.62
CA GLY A 194 -17.66 32.15 9.69
C GLY A 194 -18.94 31.33 9.61
N ASN A 195 -19.81 31.71 8.67
CA ASN A 195 -21.13 31.09 8.45
C ASN A 195 -21.29 30.46 7.08
N VAL A 196 -20.20 30.27 6.34
CA VAL A 196 -20.16 29.51 5.09
C VAL A 196 -19.52 28.18 5.38
N VAL A 197 -20.17 27.09 4.94
CA VAL A 197 -19.64 25.73 4.98
C VAL A 197 -19.29 25.32 3.55
N SER A 198 -18.01 25.13 3.31
CA SER A 198 -17.46 24.89 1.97
C SER A 198 -17.81 23.47 1.48
N ASP A 199 -18.30 23.38 0.24
CA ASP A 199 -18.45 22.14 -0.48
C ASP A 199 -17.17 21.82 -1.27
N ASN A 200 -16.53 20.71 -0.96
CA ASN A 200 -15.31 20.23 -1.61
C ASN A 200 -15.59 19.29 -2.80
N SER A 201 -16.87 19.14 -3.20
CA SER A 201 -17.26 18.37 -4.38
C SER A 201 -17.19 19.21 -5.66
N PRO A 202 -17.26 18.56 -6.85
CA PRO A 202 -17.38 19.27 -8.13
C PRO A 202 -18.63 20.15 -8.25
N SER A 203 -19.67 19.94 -7.43
CA SER A 203 -20.94 20.66 -7.50
C SER A 203 -20.90 22.05 -6.89
N ASN A 204 -19.94 22.32 -6.01
CA ASN A 204 -19.75 23.61 -5.34
C ASN A 204 -21.01 24.13 -4.62
N LEU A 205 -21.69 23.26 -3.88
CA LEU A 205 -22.92 23.52 -3.12
C LEU A 205 -22.61 24.01 -1.69
N ASN A 206 -22.03 25.17 -1.57
CA ASN A 206 -21.71 25.72 -0.23
C ASN A 206 -22.96 25.84 0.63
N GLY A 207 -22.82 25.47 1.90
CA GLY A 207 -23.85 25.58 2.92
C GLY A 207 -23.81 26.92 3.68
N THR A 208 -24.95 27.28 4.26
CA THR A 208 -25.06 28.39 5.20
C THR A 208 -25.22 27.82 6.61
N LEU A 209 -24.31 28.19 7.51
CA LEU A 209 -24.32 27.84 8.91
C LEU A 209 -25.27 28.75 9.67
N VAL A 210 -26.14 28.15 10.48
CA VAL A 210 -27.07 28.84 11.38
C VAL A 210 -26.81 28.39 12.81
N SER A 211 -26.32 29.29 13.64
CA SER A 211 -26.12 29.17 15.08
C SER A 211 -25.14 28.13 15.61
N ALA A 212 -24.75 27.10 14.85
CA ALA A 212 -23.81 26.10 15.34
C ALA A 212 -22.38 26.64 15.53
N ASN A 213 -21.58 25.92 16.30
CA ASN A 213 -20.23 26.31 16.66
C ASN A 213 -19.18 25.39 16.04
N TRP A 214 -18.09 26.01 15.57
CA TRP A 214 -16.89 25.28 15.20
C TRP A 214 -16.16 24.78 16.45
N SER A 215 -15.77 23.51 16.47
CA SER A 215 -14.91 22.91 17.49
C SER A 215 -13.81 22.11 16.82
N TYR A 216 -12.79 21.71 17.59
CA TYR A 216 -11.75 20.83 17.07
C TYR A 216 -12.31 19.42 16.91
N SER A 217 -12.13 18.84 15.73
CA SER A 217 -12.61 17.49 15.44
C SER A 217 -11.80 16.46 16.20
N THR A 218 -12.54 15.45 16.69
CA THR A 218 -12.02 14.20 17.25
C THR A 218 -12.66 12.99 16.55
N SER A 219 -13.25 13.20 15.35
CA SER A 219 -13.67 12.14 14.45
C SER A 219 -12.46 11.35 13.95
N CYS A 220 -12.63 10.33 13.10
CA CYS A 220 -11.45 9.61 12.57
C CYS A 220 -10.53 10.50 11.72
N PHE A 221 -10.99 11.67 11.27
CA PHE A 221 -10.19 12.73 10.68
C PHE A 221 -9.50 13.61 11.71
N GLY A 222 -10.00 13.65 12.95
CA GLY A 222 -9.43 14.35 14.09
C GLY A 222 -8.77 13.42 15.11
N SER A 223 -9.07 12.13 15.11
CA SER A 223 -8.18 11.10 15.66
C SER A 223 -7.24 10.73 14.54
N PRO A 224 -5.95 10.95 14.67
CA PRO A 224 -5.01 10.56 13.64
C PRO A 224 -5.16 9.07 13.36
N LEU A 225 -5.18 8.72 12.08
CA LEU A 225 -5.12 7.32 11.69
C LEU A 225 -3.89 6.70 12.36
N LEU A 226 -4.09 5.57 13.01
CA LEU A 226 -3.01 4.87 13.70
C LEU A 226 -2.54 3.70 12.85
N THR A 227 -1.24 3.61 12.66
CA THR A 227 -0.56 2.45 12.11
C THR A 227 -0.15 1.54 13.26
N TYR A 228 -0.47 0.25 13.14
CA TYR A 228 -0.07 -0.77 14.12
C TYR A 228 1.41 -1.13 13.95
N VAL A 229 2.18 -1.01 15.03
CA VAL A 229 3.64 -1.24 15.07
C VAL A 229 3.96 -2.11 16.29
N PRO A 230 3.86 -3.45 16.17
CA PRO A 230 3.92 -4.36 17.31
C PRO A 230 5.31 -4.59 17.90
N ASP A 231 6.38 -4.17 17.21
CA ASP A 231 7.76 -4.31 17.72
C ASP A 231 8.15 -3.09 18.54
N ASP A 232 8.36 -3.28 19.84
CA ASP A 232 8.71 -2.23 20.80
C ASP A 232 9.95 -1.41 20.38
N ASN A 233 10.92 -2.04 19.71
CA ASN A 233 12.13 -1.36 19.24
C ASN A 233 11.83 -0.49 18.01
N PHE A 234 10.95 -0.97 17.11
CA PHE A 234 10.54 -0.19 15.94
C PHE A 234 9.68 0.99 16.37
N GLU A 235 8.68 0.78 17.22
CA GLU A 235 7.87 1.85 17.80
C GLU A 235 8.73 2.88 18.53
N SER A 236 9.62 2.43 19.43
CA SER A 236 10.54 3.32 20.15
C SER A 236 11.43 4.14 19.22
N TYR A 237 11.88 3.56 18.11
CA TYR A 237 12.63 4.28 17.09
C TYR A 237 11.78 5.36 16.43
N LEU A 238 10.55 5.04 16.03
CA LEU A 238 9.63 6.00 15.40
C LEU A 238 9.30 7.15 16.34
N GLU A 239 8.99 6.85 17.60
CA GLU A 239 8.75 7.86 18.66
C GLU A 239 9.95 8.80 18.85
N ALA A 240 11.14 8.25 18.97
CA ALA A 240 12.37 9.03 19.18
C ALA A 240 12.71 9.95 17.99
N ASN A 241 12.21 9.64 16.79
CA ASN A 241 12.47 10.40 15.58
C ASN A 241 11.28 11.29 15.15
N GLY A 242 10.27 11.47 16.01
CA GLY A 242 9.10 12.32 15.73
C GLY A 242 8.13 11.72 14.71
N MET A 243 8.16 10.41 14.53
CA MET A 243 7.29 9.62 13.67
C MET A 243 6.27 8.79 14.49
N GLY A 244 6.14 9.07 15.78
CA GLY A 244 5.24 8.39 16.69
C GLY A 244 3.93 9.12 16.93
N ASP A 245 3.19 8.67 17.95
CA ASP A 245 1.95 9.31 18.42
C ASP A 245 2.14 10.02 19.78
N GLY A 246 3.35 9.95 20.34
CA GLY A 246 3.71 10.53 21.63
C GLY A 246 3.39 9.63 22.82
N ILE A 247 2.98 8.38 22.61
CA ILE A 247 2.63 7.40 23.63
C ILE A 247 3.53 6.17 23.44
N ALA A 248 4.59 6.06 24.21
CA ALA A 248 5.56 4.98 24.06
C ALA A 248 4.97 3.61 24.41
N LEU A 249 5.30 2.59 23.62
CA LEU A 249 4.99 1.17 23.84
C LEU A 249 3.48 0.91 23.94
N ASN A 250 2.74 1.51 23.01
CA ASN A 250 1.29 1.30 22.87
C ASN A 250 0.93 0.53 21.58
N ASP A 251 1.95 0.03 20.85
CA ASP A 251 1.85 -0.66 19.57
C ASP A 251 1.30 0.20 18.39
N TYR A 252 1.30 1.53 18.51
CA TYR A 252 0.74 2.40 17.49
C TYR A 252 1.57 3.66 17.27
N VAL A 253 1.52 4.17 16.03
CA VAL A 253 2.03 5.49 15.66
C VAL A 253 1.00 6.21 14.79
N TYR A 254 1.07 7.54 14.68
CA TYR A 254 0.23 8.25 13.73
C TYR A 254 0.64 7.93 12.30
N THR A 255 -0.29 7.41 11.47
CA THR A 255 -0.04 7.15 10.05
C THR A 255 0.47 8.42 9.35
N SER A 256 -0.12 9.59 9.66
CA SER A 256 0.32 10.88 9.12
C SER A 256 1.72 11.33 9.55
N ALA A 257 2.32 10.69 10.55
CA ALA A 257 3.69 10.95 10.96
C ALA A 257 4.70 10.15 10.13
N ILE A 258 4.24 9.08 9.44
CA ILE A 258 5.10 8.16 8.70
C ILE A 258 4.82 8.11 7.18
N ASP A 259 3.60 8.42 6.72
CA ASP A 259 3.16 8.27 5.33
C ASP A 259 3.91 9.15 4.32
N THR A 260 4.47 10.28 4.77
CA THR A 260 5.27 11.21 3.97
C THR A 260 6.78 10.95 4.07
N ALA A 261 7.21 10.00 4.90
CA ALA A 261 8.62 9.68 5.05
C ALA A 261 9.17 9.01 3.79
N THR A 262 10.21 9.59 3.21
CA THR A 262 10.88 9.04 2.01
C THR A 262 12.08 8.17 2.37
N ILE A 263 12.57 8.23 3.60
CA ILE A 263 13.72 7.46 4.10
C ILE A 263 13.39 6.89 5.48
N LEU A 264 13.55 5.58 5.63
CA LEU A 264 13.55 4.91 6.93
C LEU A 264 14.92 4.28 7.21
N SER A 265 15.55 4.64 8.35
CA SER A 265 16.89 4.17 8.71
C SER A 265 16.88 3.51 10.07
N VAL A 266 16.45 2.25 10.12
CA VAL A 266 16.31 1.43 11.33
C VAL A 266 17.39 0.34 11.44
N SER A 267 18.58 0.58 10.89
CA SER A 267 19.69 -0.37 10.99
C SER A 267 20.18 -0.57 12.43
N ASN A 268 20.51 -1.81 12.82
CA ASN A 268 21.05 -2.15 14.15
C ASN A 268 20.14 -1.75 15.34
N GLN A 269 18.84 -1.82 15.17
CA GLN A 269 17.89 -1.48 16.24
C GLN A 269 17.34 -2.71 16.99
N SER A 270 17.81 -3.93 16.66
CA SER A 270 17.31 -5.19 17.24
C SER A 270 15.84 -5.46 16.96
N ILE A 271 15.32 -4.92 15.87
CA ILE A 271 13.93 -5.06 15.43
C ILE A 271 13.71 -6.47 14.88
N SER A 272 12.63 -7.11 15.29
CA SER A 272 12.22 -8.44 14.83
C SER A 272 11.01 -8.43 13.89
N ASP A 273 10.23 -7.34 13.90
CA ASP A 273 9.03 -7.14 13.08
C ASP A 273 8.96 -5.69 12.62
N LEU A 274 8.81 -5.48 11.30
CA LEU A 274 8.63 -4.17 10.68
C LEU A 274 7.19 -3.91 10.25
N THR A 275 6.20 -4.65 10.81
CA THR A 275 4.78 -4.36 10.59
C THR A 275 4.50 -2.87 10.86
N GLY A 276 3.81 -2.23 9.94
CA GLY A 276 3.59 -0.79 9.91
C GLY A 276 4.42 -0.07 8.84
N VAL A 277 5.51 -0.67 8.32
CA VAL A 277 6.29 -0.09 7.23
C VAL A 277 5.47 0.03 5.94
N GLU A 278 4.48 -0.83 5.74
CA GLU A 278 3.57 -0.83 4.59
C GLU A 278 2.72 0.45 4.47
N ASP A 279 2.51 1.17 5.59
CA ASP A 279 1.81 2.46 5.61
C ASP A 279 2.75 3.65 5.29
N MET A 280 4.05 3.43 5.17
CA MET A 280 5.03 4.42 4.72
C MET A 280 5.02 4.52 3.18
N VAL A 281 3.89 4.93 2.61
CA VAL A 281 3.61 4.89 1.16
C VAL A 281 4.53 5.78 0.30
N SER A 282 5.20 6.77 0.90
CA SER A 282 6.15 7.64 0.21
C SER A 282 7.60 7.14 0.28
N LEU A 283 7.85 5.95 0.86
CA LEU A 283 9.20 5.45 1.13
C LEU A 283 9.95 5.14 -0.16
N GLU A 284 11.13 5.78 -0.32
CA GLU A 284 12.06 5.60 -1.44
C GLU A 284 13.30 4.80 -1.03
N ILE A 285 13.72 4.93 0.23
CA ILE A 285 14.95 4.31 0.74
C ILE A 285 14.66 3.62 2.08
N LEU A 286 14.94 2.32 2.16
CA LEU A 286 14.81 1.51 3.37
C LEU A 286 16.16 0.96 3.80
N TYR A 287 16.65 1.36 4.98
CA TYR A 287 17.79 0.77 5.68
C TYR A 287 17.28 0.01 6.91
N CYS A 288 17.11 -1.32 6.80
CA CYS A 288 16.71 -2.21 7.91
C CYS A 288 17.74 -3.32 8.18
N ASN A 289 18.97 -3.10 7.74
CA ASN A 289 20.06 -4.07 7.88
C ASN A 289 20.50 -4.26 9.34
N TYR A 290 21.07 -5.45 9.63
CA TYR A 290 21.55 -5.87 10.96
C TYR A 290 20.45 -5.80 12.04
N ASN A 291 19.30 -6.39 11.74
CA ASN A 291 18.20 -6.60 12.66
C ASN A 291 17.91 -8.11 12.84
N GLN A 292 16.74 -8.47 13.34
CA GLN A 292 16.32 -9.86 13.59
C GLN A 292 15.09 -10.24 12.75
N LEU A 293 14.89 -9.57 11.61
CA LEU A 293 13.73 -9.77 10.76
C LEU A 293 13.70 -11.16 10.14
N SER A 294 12.63 -11.91 10.36
CA SER A 294 12.39 -13.21 9.71
C SER A 294 11.55 -13.09 8.44
N SER A 295 10.82 -12.00 8.30
CA SER A 295 10.02 -11.61 7.14
C SER A 295 10.11 -10.09 6.94
N LEU A 296 9.77 -9.64 5.73
CA LEU A 296 9.71 -8.21 5.40
C LEU A 296 8.59 -8.02 4.35
N ASP A 297 7.49 -7.40 4.75
CA ASP A 297 6.42 -7.00 3.85
C ASP A 297 6.59 -5.53 3.47
N ILE A 298 6.89 -5.30 2.20
CA ILE A 298 7.09 -4.00 1.58
C ILE A 298 6.24 -3.87 0.32
N SER A 299 5.21 -4.69 0.20
CA SER A 299 4.37 -4.78 -1.00
C SER A 299 3.64 -3.48 -1.34
N ASN A 300 3.38 -2.61 -0.35
CA ASN A 300 2.74 -1.31 -0.51
C ASN A 300 3.72 -0.14 -0.75
N ASN A 301 5.02 -0.36 -0.55
CA ASN A 301 6.05 0.69 -0.68
C ASN A 301 6.51 0.84 -2.13
N LEU A 302 5.59 1.17 -3.03
CA LEU A 302 5.79 1.14 -4.49
C LEU A 302 6.81 2.17 -5.00
N ASN A 303 7.21 3.13 -4.17
CA ASN A 303 8.21 4.15 -4.48
C ASN A 303 9.66 3.74 -4.14
N LEU A 304 9.86 2.54 -3.57
CA LEU A 304 11.19 2.07 -3.17
C LEU A 304 12.15 1.97 -4.36
N VAL A 305 13.29 2.62 -4.18
CA VAL A 305 14.43 2.65 -5.12
C VAL A 305 15.63 1.89 -4.54
N THR A 306 15.84 1.99 -3.22
CA THR A 306 17.00 1.44 -2.53
C THR A 306 16.57 0.65 -1.29
N ILE A 307 17.02 -0.61 -1.19
CA ILE A 307 16.71 -1.51 -0.07
C ILE A 307 18.01 -2.11 0.49
N TYR A 308 18.28 -1.87 1.77
CA TYR A 308 19.33 -2.51 2.55
C TYR A 308 18.69 -3.34 3.66
N CYS A 309 18.45 -4.64 3.41
CA CYS A 309 17.89 -5.59 4.37
C CYS A 309 18.90 -6.71 4.77
N HIS A 310 20.18 -6.50 4.50
CA HIS A 310 21.22 -7.48 4.79
C HIS A 310 21.45 -7.70 6.29
N GLY A 311 21.97 -8.87 6.66
CA GLY A 311 22.23 -9.20 8.07
C GLY A 311 20.96 -9.38 8.89
N ASN A 312 19.99 -10.13 8.35
CA ASN A 312 18.74 -10.49 8.99
C ASN A 312 18.53 -12.03 8.95
N LEU A 313 17.32 -12.48 9.22
CA LEU A 313 16.92 -13.90 9.20
C LEU A 313 15.86 -14.17 8.11
N ILE A 314 15.77 -13.32 7.10
CA ILE A 314 14.73 -13.36 6.05
C ILE A 314 14.87 -14.64 5.22
N THR A 315 13.77 -15.38 5.11
CA THR A 315 13.71 -16.64 4.33
C THR A 315 13.11 -16.46 2.95
N THR A 316 12.21 -15.48 2.79
CA THR A 316 11.55 -15.10 1.54
C THR A 316 11.46 -13.59 1.45
N LEU A 317 11.67 -13.04 0.26
CA LEU A 317 11.55 -11.61 -0.01
C LEU A 317 10.72 -11.42 -1.28
N ASP A 318 9.51 -10.90 -1.14
CA ASP A 318 8.65 -10.56 -2.28
C ASP A 318 8.85 -9.11 -2.68
N ILE A 319 9.36 -8.91 -3.89
CA ILE A 319 9.62 -7.61 -4.51
C ILE A 319 8.93 -7.48 -5.87
N SER A 320 7.96 -8.34 -6.15
CA SER A 320 7.30 -8.46 -7.47
C SER A 320 6.58 -7.18 -7.91
N GLY A 321 6.10 -6.35 -6.95
CA GLY A 321 5.46 -5.05 -7.23
C GLY A 321 6.42 -3.87 -7.39
N LEU A 322 7.70 -3.99 -7.00
CA LEU A 322 8.63 -2.89 -6.76
C LEU A 322 9.53 -2.60 -7.97
N GLN A 323 8.98 -2.05 -9.04
CA GLN A 323 9.66 -1.89 -10.33
C GLN A 323 10.74 -0.79 -10.36
N LEU A 324 10.80 0.09 -9.36
CA LEU A 324 11.72 1.23 -9.31
C LEU A 324 13.07 0.90 -8.67
N ILE A 325 13.25 -0.30 -8.12
CA ILE A 325 14.47 -0.69 -7.41
C ILE A 325 15.69 -0.63 -8.35
N THR A 326 16.68 0.15 -7.93
CA THR A 326 18.02 0.22 -8.55
C THR A 326 19.11 -0.42 -7.69
N ASP A 327 18.91 -0.48 -6.37
CA ASP A 327 19.89 -0.93 -5.39
C ASP A 327 19.24 -1.90 -4.41
N LEU A 328 19.66 -3.17 -4.44
CA LEU A 328 19.15 -4.22 -3.56
C LEU A 328 20.30 -4.94 -2.84
N TYR A 329 20.36 -4.80 -1.54
CA TYR A 329 21.33 -5.47 -0.67
C TYR A 329 20.58 -6.36 0.34
N CYS A 330 20.44 -7.64 0.00
CA CYS A 330 19.79 -8.67 0.83
C CYS A 330 20.76 -9.77 1.31
N ASN A 331 22.05 -9.48 1.31
CA ASN A 331 23.10 -10.42 1.71
C ASN A 331 22.99 -10.82 3.20
N ASN A 332 23.61 -11.95 3.58
CA ASN A 332 23.60 -12.46 4.94
C ASN A 332 22.16 -12.63 5.47
N ASN A 333 21.37 -13.46 4.77
CA ASN A 333 20.02 -13.86 5.12
C ASN A 333 19.85 -15.40 4.92
N GLN A 334 18.64 -15.89 4.86
CA GLN A 334 18.31 -17.31 4.64
C GLN A 334 17.45 -17.52 3.40
N ILE A 335 17.57 -16.62 2.39
CA ILE A 335 16.73 -16.61 1.20
C ILE A 335 17.07 -17.82 0.32
N THR A 336 16.04 -18.62 -0.02
CA THR A 336 16.20 -19.84 -0.84
C THR A 336 15.86 -19.62 -2.30
N SER A 337 15.06 -18.62 -2.62
CA SER A 337 14.69 -18.22 -3.98
C SER A 337 14.40 -16.72 -4.00
N LEU A 338 14.73 -16.06 -5.10
CA LEU A 338 14.48 -14.61 -5.29
C LEU A 338 14.17 -14.35 -6.76
N ASP A 339 13.03 -13.76 -7.04
CA ASP A 339 12.64 -13.33 -8.38
C ASP A 339 12.90 -11.82 -8.53
N ILE A 340 13.83 -11.49 -9.43
CA ILE A 340 14.21 -10.11 -9.76
C ILE A 340 13.85 -9.75 -11.22
N SER A 341 13.07 -10.57 -11.90
CA SER A 341 12.78 -10.45 -13.33
C SER A 341 12.03 -9.17 -13.72
N ASN A 342 11.33 -8.53 -12.77
CA ASN A 342 10.62 -7.26 -12.94
C ASN A 342 11.51 -6.03 -12.70
N LEU A 343 12.76 -6.19 -12.23
CA LEU A 343 13.69 -5.11 -11.86
C LEU A 343 14.64 -4.74 -13.01
N SER A 344 14.12 -4.29 -14.14
CA SER A 344 14.95 -3.91 -15.30
C SER A 344 15.92 -2.75 -15.03
N GLY A 345 15.61 -1.90 -14.03
CA GLY A 345 16.45 -0.79 -13.56
C GLY A 345 17.54 -1.16 -12.56
N LEU A 346 17.64 -2.44 -12.13
CA LEU A 346 18.57 -2.89 -11.09
C LEU A 346 20.03 -2.71 -11.53
N LYS A 347 20.81 -1.96 -10.72
CA LYS A 347 22.22 -1.63 -10.99
C LYS A 347 23.18 -2.28 -10.01
N PHE A 348 22.84 -2.25 -8.74
CA PHE A 348 23.67 -2.77 -7.66
C PHE A 348 22.91 -3.86 -6.90
N PHE A 349 23.39 -5.08 -7.05
CA PHE A 349 22.71 -6.24 -6.47
C PHE A 349 23.66 -7.12 -5.65
N SER A 350 23.37 -7.27 -4.37
CA SER A 350 24.07 -8.20 -3.50
C SER A 350 23.11 -9.14 -2.79
N CYS A 351 23.22 -10.43 -3.10
CA CYS A 351 22.56 -11.54 -2.40
C CYS A 351 23.59 -12.51 -1.78
N LEU A 352 24.83 -12.01 -1.52
CA LEU A 352 25.90 -12.76 -0.87
C LEU A 352 25.40 -13.45 0.42
N ASP A 353 25.92 -14.68 0.67
CA ASP A 353 25.63 -15.44 1.89
C ASP A 353 24.13 -15.65 2.14
N ASN A 354 23.52 -16.43 1.23
CA ASN A 354 22.15 -16.89 1.27
C ASN A 354 22.09 -18.39 0.87
N GLN A 355 20.91 -18.90 0.54
CA GLN A 355 20.70 -20.30 0.19
C GLN A 355 20.10 -20.45 -1.24
N LEU A 356 20.40 -19.50 -2.14
CA LEU A 356 19.88 -19.51 -3.51
C LEU A 356 20.44 -20.69 -4.30
N THR A 357 19.57 -21.49 -4.91
CA THR A 357 19.97 -22.61 -5.78
C THR A 357 20.05 -22.22 -7.25
N SER A 358 19.42 -21.12 -7.63
CA SER A 358 19.44 -20.52 -8.97
C SER A 358 19.31 -19.01 -8.86
N LEU A 359 19.80 -18.32 -9.86
CA LEU A 359 19.64 -16.87 -10.02
C LEU A 359 19.52 -16.56 -11.51
N ASP A 360 18.43 -15.92 -11.92
CA ASP A 360 18.23 -15.43 -13.28
C ASP A 360 18.34 -13.90 -13.31
N VAL A 361 19.33 -13.40 -14.03
CA VAL A 361 19.61 -11.98 -14.23
C VAL A 361 19.38 -11.53 -15.66
N SER A 362 18.70 -12.35 -16.47
CA SER A 362 18.55 -12.13 -17.92
C SER A 362 17.71 -10.89 -18.27
N ASN A 363 16.87 -10.40 -17.34
CA ASN A 363 16.05 -9.19 -17.50
C ASN A 363 16.67 -7.95 -16.84
N ASN A 364 17.83 -8.07 -16.20
CA ASN A 364 18.48 -6.99 -15.45
C ASN A 364 19.67 -6.43 -16.26
N ASP A 365 19.39 -5.93 -17.45
CA ASP A 365 20.40 -5.42 -18.40
C ASP A 365 21.11 -4.14 -17.94
N SER A 366 20.55 -3.44 -16.94
CA SER A 366 21.15 -2.28 -16.26
C SER A 366 22.19 -2.65 -15.20
N LEU A 367 22.46 -3.95 -14.96
CA LEU A 367 23.31 -4.42 -13.86
C LEU A 367 24.77 -4.02 -14.04
N ILE A 368 25.33 -3.33 -13.03
CA ILE A 368 26.71 -2.85 -12.96
C ILE A 368 27.55 -3.68 -12.00
N ASP A 369 26.98 -3.99 -10.83
CA ASP A 369 27.63 -4.78 -9.78
C ASP A 369 26.72 -5.95 -9.37
N LEU A 370 27.26 -7.17 -9.44
CA LEU A 370 26.60 -8.39 -9.00
C LEU A 370 27.48 -9.14 -7.99
N ASN A 371 26.97 -9.28 -6.75
CA ASN A 371 27.55 -10.19 -5.77
C ASN A 371 26.55 -11.25 -5.36
N CYS A 372 26.68 -12.44 -5.91
CA CYS A 372 25.90 -13.63 -5.56
C CYS A 372 26.76 -14.74 -4.90
N SER A 373 27.88 -14.38 -4.32
CA SER A 373 28.82 -15.31 -3.67
C SER A 373 28.19 -16.03 -2.47
N SER A 374 28.79 -17.15 -2.05
CA SER A 374 28.34 -17.93 -0.89
C SER A 374 26.86 -18.29 -0.96
N ASN A 375 26.48 -18.96 -2.05
CA ASN A 375 25.15 -19.50 -2.29
C ASN A 375 25.26 -20.97 -2.77
N LEU A 376 24.19 -21.53 -3.28
CA LEU A 376 24.12 -22.89 -3.81
C LEU A 376 23.84 -22.90 -5.33
N ILE A 377 24.19 -21.82 -6.02
CA ILE A 377 23.90 -21.62 -7.45
C ILE A 377 24.74 -22.60 -8.29
N ASN A 378 24.08 -23.32 -9.19
CA ASN A 378 24.72 -24.33 -10.03
C ASN A 378 25.05 -23.86 -11.46
N SER A 379 24.40 -22.81 -11.94
CA SER A 379 24.66 -22.20 -13.25
C SER A 379 24.32 -20.72 -13.20
N LEU A 380 25.11 -19.90 -13.96
CA LEU A 380 24.87 -18.47 -14.07
C LEU A 380 25.17 -18.02 -15.51
N SER A 381 24.25 -17.26 -16.10
CA SER A 381 24.43 -16.64 -17.42
C SER A 381 24.30 -15.12 -17.29
N LEU A 382 25.28 -14.42 -17.87
CA LEU A 382 25.38 -12.96 -17.83
C LEU A 382 25.34 -12.37 -19.25
N THR A 383 24.88 -13.11 -20.24
CA THR A 383 24.90 -12.73 -21.65
C THR A 383 24.16 -11.41 -21.96
N ASN A 384 23.17 -11.04 -21.13
CA ASN A 384 22.39 -9.81 -21.29
C ASN A 384 22.96 -8.63 -20.49
N ASN A 385 23.88 -8.87 -19.55
CA ASN A 385 24.40 -7.84 -18.63
C ASN A 385 25.62 -7.11 -19.25
N THR A 386 25.37 -6.37 -20.33
CA THR A 386 26.38 -5.80 -21.23
C THR A 386 27.18 -4.64 -20.64
N ILE A 387 26.78 -4.12 -19.48
CA ILE A 387 27.47 -3.02 -18.80
C ILE A 387 28.03 -3.44 -17.43
N LEU A 388 28.07 -4.75 -17.16
CA LEU A 388 28.57 -5.28 -15.90
C LEU A 388 30.05 -4.90 -15.70
N PHE A 389 30.33 -4.31 -14.52
CA PHE A 389 31.69 -3.85 -14.14
C PHE A 389 32.30 -4.72 -13.03
N SER A 390 31.47 -5.30 -12.15
CA SER A 390 31.90 -6.15 -11.03
C SER A 390 31.05 -7.43 -10.99
N LEU A 391 31.72 -8.58 -10.94
CA LEU A 391 31.14 -9.90 -10.75
C LEU A 391 31.80 -10.62 -9.59
N GLN A 392 31.03 -10.98 -8.58
CA GLN A 392 31.45 -11.86 -7.51
C GLN A 392 30.45 -13.02 -7.39
N CYS A 393 30.88 -14.22 -7.75
CA CYS A 393 30.10 -15.45 -7.65
C CYS A 393 30.91 -16.62 -7.03
N TYR A 394 31.91 -16.26 -6.21
CA TYR A 394 32.74 -17.24 -5.50
C TYR A 394 31.95 -18.03 -4.46
N ASN A 395 32.46 -19.23 -4.10
CA ASN A 395 31.85 -20.09 -3.09
C ASN A 395 30.37 -20.43 -3.46
N ASN A 396 30.22 -21.08 -4.60
CA ASN A 396 28.95 -21.61 -5.12
C ASN A 396 29.14 -23.07 -5.60
N LEU A 397 28.12 -23.62 -6.22
CA LEU A 397 28.12 -24.96 -6.82
C LEU A 397 28.15 -24.89 -8.36
N LEU A 398 28.70 -23.85 -8.95
CA LEU A 398 28.68 -23.63 -10.36
C LEU A 398 29.34 -24.80 -11.13
N THR A 399 28.63 -25.26 -12.14
CA THR A 399 29.12 -26.18 -13.17
C THR A 399 29.21 -25.50 -14.53
N SER A 400 28.54 -24.36 -14.69
CA SER A 400 28.51 -23.53 -15.88
C SER A 400 28.46 -22.05 -15.50
N LEU A 401 29.30 -21.25 -16.17
CA LEU A 401 29.31 -19.80 -16.09
C LEU A 401 29.52 -19.23 -17.48
N ASP A 402 28.55 -18.46 -17.97
CA ASP A 402 28.58 -17.79 -19.25
C ASP A 402 28.64 -16.26 -19.06
N VAL A 403 29.78 -15.66 -19.37
CA VAL A 403 30.02 -14.22 -19.31
C VAL A 403 30.20 -13.58 -20.69
N ARG A 404 29.73 -14.21 -21.76
CA ARG A 404 29.77 -13.69 -23.14
C ARG A 404 28.77 -12.54 -23.31
N ASN A 405 29.06 -11.40 -22.71
CA ASN A 405 28.20 -10.21 -22.72
C ASN A 405 28.72 -9.08 -23.59
N GLY A 406 29.79 -9.31 -24.33
CA GLY A 406 30.48 -8.29 -25.16
C GLY A 406 31.26 -7.24 -24.34
N ASN A 407 31.45 -7.44 -23.03
CA ASN A 407 31.99 -6.42 -22.12
C ASN A 407 33.11 -6.93 -21.20
N ASN A 408 33.65 -8.13 -21.44
CA ASN A 408 34.62 -8.75 -20.54
C ASN A 408 35.82 -7.84 -20.19
N GLN A 409 36.28 -7.04 -21.16
CA GLN A 409 37.42 -6.15 -20.97
C GLN A 409 37.17 -5.00 -19.99
N ASN A 410 35.93 -4.69 -19.69
CA ASN A 410 35.52 -3.66 -18.73
C ASN A 410 35.13 -4.22 -17.36
N ILE A 411 35.08 -5.56 -17.19
CA ILE A 411 34.85 -6.17 -15.88
C ILE A 411 36.12 -6.01 -15.05
N ASN A 412 36.10 -5.07 -14.11
CA ASN A 412 37.26 -4.72 -13.29
C ASN A 412 37.43 -5.67 -12.09
N GLU A 413 36.33 -6.16 -11.55
CA GLU A 413 36.31 -7.16 -10.46
C GLU A 413 35.68 -8.44 -10.95
N PHE A 414 36.47 -9.54 -11.01
CA PHE A 414 36.03 -10.84 -11.46
C PHE A 414 36.44 -11.90 -10.41
N LYS A 415 35.51 -12.40 -9.60
CA LYS A 415 35.76 -13.35 -8.53
C LYS A 415 34.84 -14.56 -8.65
N THR A 416 35.39 -15.70 -9.06
CA THR A 416 34.67 -16.97 -9.27
C THR A 416 35.30 -18.16 -8.52
N ALA A 417 36.28 -17.92 -7.65
CA ALA A 417 36.98 -18.99 -6.90
C ALA A 417 36.00 -19.78 -5.99
N PHE A 418 36.44 -20.92 -5.51
CA PHE A 418 35.65 -21.85 -4.68
C PHE A 418 34.36 -22.35 -5.38
N ASN A 419 34.49 -22.65 -6.69
CA ASN A 419 33.50 -23.37 -7.48
C ASN A 419 34.13 -24.67 -7.99
N PRO A 420 34.20 -25.73 -7.18
CA PRO A 420 35.07 -26.89 -7.46
C PRO A 420 34.63 -27.70 -8.67
N GLN A 421 33.41 -27.55 -9.15
CA GLN A 421 32.86 -28.23 -10.34
C GLN A 421 32.89 -27.35 -11.60
N LEU A 422 33.34 -26.09 -11.49
CA LEU A 422 33.49 -25.20 -12.64
C LEU A 422 34.89 -25.40 -13.24
N TYR A 423 34.94 -25.85 -14.48
CA TYR A 423 36.20 -26.04 -15.20
C TYR A 423 36.35 -25.00 -16.32
N CYS A 424 35.34 -24.88 -17.17
CA CYS A 424 35.31 -23.96 -18.29
C CYS A 424 34.39 -22.79 -18.03
N ILE A 425 34.85 -21.59 -18.33
CA ILE A 425 34.09 -20.35 -18.29
C ILE A 425 33.95 -19.81 -19.70
N ASP A 426 32.70 -19.65 -20.16
CA ASP A 426 32.41 -19.06 -21.47
C ASP A 426 32.65 -17.56 -21.45
N VAL A 427 33.52 -17.06 -22.33
CA VAL A 427 33.98 -15.68 -22.42
C VAL A 427 33.97 -15.14 -23.86
N ASP A 428 33.99 -13.82 -24.02
CA ASP A 428 34.04 -13.19 -25.35
C ASP A 428 35.42 -13.42 -26.04
N ASP A 429 36.52 -13.34 -25.28
CA ASP A 429 37.92 -13.48 -25.74
C ASP A 429 38.69 -14.30 -24.70
N ASP A 430 38.97 -15.56 -25.04
CA ASP A 430 39.66 -16.51 -24.18
C ASP A 430 41.12 -16.20 -23.98
N VAL A 431 41.78 -15.60 -24.98
CA VAL A 431 43.17 -15.20 -24.92
C VAL A 431 43.37 -14.01 -23.97
N TRP A 432 42.51 -13.01 -24.09
CA TRP A 432 42.54 -11.85 -23.20
C TRP A 432 42.18 -12.27 -21.76
N SER A 433 41.08 -13.01 -21.58
CA SER A 433 40.58 -13.46 -20.26
C SER A 433 41.65 -14.28 -19.52
N THR A 434 42.33 -15.20 -20.20
CA THR A 434 43.44 -15.99 -19.62
C THR A 434 44.60 -15.15 -19.17
N SER A 435 44.85 -14.03 -19.84
CA SER A 435 46.00 -13.13 -19.53
C SER A 435 45.71 -12.22 -18.33
N ILE A 436 44.42 -11.91 -18.05
CA ILE A 436 44.00 -10.90 -17.06
C ILE A 436 43.43 -11.56 -15.82
N TRP A 437 42.50 -12.50 -15.98
CA TRP A 437 41.85 -13.17 -14.87
C TRP A 437 42.62 -14.41 -14.43
N THR A 438 43.56 -14.20 -13.50
CA THR A 438 44.52 -15.24 -13.08
C THR A 438 44.24 -15.73 -11.67
N SER A 439 44.64 -16.94 -11.33
CA SER A 439 44.56 -17.52 -9.97
C SER A 439 45.49 -16.88 -8.97
N GLY A 440 46.42 -16.02 -9.40
CA GLY A 440 47.45 -15.43 -8.52
C GLY A 440 46.94 -14.56 -7.36
N TRP A 441 45.69 -14.08 -7.45
CA TRP A 441 45.03 -13.27 -6.41
C TRP A 441 43.86 -13.99 -5.74
N GLY A 442 43.70 -15.31 -6.02
CA GLY A 442 42.53 -16.08 -5.49
C GLY A 442 41.20 -15.69 -6.12
N ASN A 443 41.22 -15.06 -7.29
CA ASN A 443 40.01 -14.62 -7.99
C ASN A 443 39.32 -15.77 -8.73
N ILE A 444 40.10 -16.75 -9.20
CA ILE A 444 39.64 -17.97 -9.90
C ILE A 444 40.34 -19.18 -9.31
N ASP A 445 39.71 -20.37 -9.41
CA ASP A 445 40.35 -21.63 -9.03
C ASP A 445 41.37 -22.08 -10.08
N ALA A 446 42.38 -22.86 -9.68
CA ALA A 446 43.43 -23.32 -10.56
C ALA A 446 42.98 -24.24 -11.72
N GLN A 447 41.82 -24.88 -11.57
CA GLN A 447 41.23 -25.72 -12.61
C GLN A 447 40.42 -24.93 -13.65
N HIS A 448 40.10 -23.66 -13.39
CA HIS A 448 39.37 -22.84 -14.36
C HIS A 448 40.20 -22.55 -15.61
N TYR A 449 39.57 -22.69 -16.77
CA TYR A 449 40.08 -22.18 -18.03
C TYR A 449 38.99 -21.43 -18.78
N PHE A 450 39.36 -20.58 -19.69
CA PHE A 450 38.45 -19.74 -20.47
C PHE A 450 38.32 -20.27 -21.89
N SER A 451 37.11 -20.20 -22.42
CA SER A 451 36.82 -20.54 -23.81
C SER A 451 35.70 -19.67 -24.37
N ASN A 452 35.70 -19.40 -25.66
CA ASN A 452 34.54 -18.79 -26.30
C ASN A 452 33.42 -19.79 -26.59
N ASN A 453 33.64 -21.08 -26.30
CA ASN A 453 32.64 -22.14 -26.39
C ASN A 453 33.03 -23.31 -25.48
N CYS A 454 32.43 -23.36 -24.29
CA CYS A 454 32.58 -24.45 -23.30
C CYS A 454 31.67 -25.65 -23.57
N SER A 455 31.10 -25.82 -24.76
CA SER A 455 30.22 -26.94 -25.06
C SER A 455 30.94 -28.28 -24.88
N ALA A 456 30.25 -29.27 -24.30
CA ALA A 456 30.78 -30.58 -23.82
C ALA A 456 31.39 -31.50 -24.88
N THR A 457 31.63 -31.04 -26.08
CA THR A 457 32.21 -31.84 -27.19
C THR A 457 33.70 -31.57 -27.46
N ASP A 458 34.27 -30.50 -26.87
CA ASP A 458 35.71 -30.21 -27.05
C ASP A 458 36.48 -30.57 -25.77
N ILE A 459 36.95 -31.84 -25.70
CA ILE A 459 38.00 -32.23 -24.77
C ILE A 459 39.28 -31.60 -25.30
N GLN A 460 39.61 -30.35 -24.90
CA GLN A 460 40.95 -29.81 -25.10
C GLN A 460 41.85 -30.44 -24.05
N GLU A 461 42.76 -31.29 -24.49
CA GLU A 461 43.87 -31.76 -23.65
C GLU A 461 44.75 -30.59 -23.23
N HIS A 462 44.62 -30.14 -21.98
CA HIS A 462 45.57 -29.20 -21.38
C HIS A 462 46.86 -29.98 -21.09
N THR A 463 47.74 -30.09 -22.05
CA THR A 463 49.07 -30.68 -21.89
C THR A 463 50.01 -29.71 -21.22
N THR A 464 50.04 -29.68 -19.89
CA THR A 464 51.13 -29.01 -19.13
C THR A 464 52.36 -29.88 -18.87
N ASN A 465 52.38 -31.16 -19.32
CA ASN A 465 53.61 -31.97 -19.34
C ASN A 465 53.56 -32.96 -20.50
N LYS A 466 54.62 -32.98 -21.29
CA LYS A 466 54.89 -33.87 -22.42
C LYS A 466 55.16 -35.31 -21.94
N GLU A 467 54.17 -35.99 -21.38
CA GLU A 467 54.19 -37.44 -21.36
C GLU A 467 52.91 -37.94 -22.07
N LEU A 468 53.14 -38.56 -23.21
CA LEU A 468 52.07 -39.24 -23.98
C LEU A 468 51.38 -40.26 -23.10
N LEU A 469 50.19 -39.95 -22.56
CA LEU A 469 49.31 -40.96 -22.02
C LEU A 469 48.77 -41.77 -23.20
N LYS A 470 48.74 -43.10 -23.05
CA LYS A 470 48.29 -44.05 -24.06
C LYS A 470 46.86 -43.75 -24.48
N VAL A 471 46.64 -43.56 -25.77
CA VAL A 471 45.29 -43.46 -26.34
C VAL A 471 44.79 -44.87 -26.62
N THR A 472 43.68 -45.26 -25.95
CA THR A 472 42.98 -46.50 -26.16
C THR A 472 41.61 -46.30 -26.82
N ASP A 473 41.16 -47.24 -27.66
CA ASP A 473 39.78 -47.21 -28.18
C ASP A 473 38.76 -47.54 -27.07
N LEU A 474 37.48 -47.40 -27.37
CA LEU A 474 36.38 -47.71 -26.42
C LEU A 474 36.39 -49.16 -25.91
N LEU A 475 37.25 -50.02 -26.39
CA LEU A 475 37.45 -51.42 -25.95
C LEU A 475 38.77 -51.60 -25.19
N GLY A 476 39.49 -50.52 -24.85
CA GLY A 476 40.75 -50.53 -24.09
C GLY A 476 41.96 -50.99 -24.89
N ARG A 477 41.94 -50.93 -26.24
CA ARG A 477 43.04 -51.34 -27.10
C ARG A 477 43.91 -50.13 -27.51
N GLU A 478 45.23 -50.30 -27.44
CA GLU A 478 46.16 -49.24 -27.87
C GLU A 478 45.97 -48.96 -29.37
N THR A 479 45.72 -47.71 -29.73
CA THR A 479 45.77 -47.26 -31.13
C THR A 479 47.19 -46.83 -31.46
N LYS A 480 47.82 -47.47 -32.45
CA LYS A 480 49.06 -47.00 -33.03
C LYS A 480 48.73 -45.87 -34.00
N GLN A 481 49.34 -44.67 -33.79
CA GLN A 481 49.47 -43.71 -34.84
C GLN A 481 50.49 -44.14 -35.89
#